data_3cf4918f4ec6750b68a2dc578d70b11d
#
_entry.id   3cf4918f4ec6750b68a2dc578d70b11d
#
_cell.length_a   1.000
_cell.length_b   1.000
_cell.length_c   1.000
_cell.angle_alpha   90.00
_cell.angle_beta   90.00
_cell.angle_gamma   90.00
#
_symmetry.space_group_name_H-M   'P 1'
#
loop_
_entity.id
_entity.type
_entity.pdbx_description
1 polymer ?
#
loop_
_entity_poly.entity_id
_entity_poly.type
_entity_poly.pdbx_seq_one_letter_code
_entity_poly.pdbx_strand_id
1 'polypeptide(L)'
;MLYFRVSAMGSRSRKCSGVGDISFAERKIVMSSWENNVRKVVPYTPGEQPKEKNIIKLNTNENPYPPSPAAKAALEAFDSDDMRLYPAPDAAELVDAIAETYRVKPEQVFVGVGSDDVISMAFMTFFNSDKPILFPDITYSFYDVWAEVYGIPYKRIPLTADFRINAGDYSQPNGGIIFPNPNAPTGVLESTEMIESVIKANPDSVVIIDEAYIDFGGTSVLPLIEKYENLLVVQTFSKSRNMAGMRIGFAFGSKKLIKYMNDVKFSVNSYTMNRVTIKCGAAAVRDGEYFRATCAKIIGTRENAKKRLSQLGFTFPDSMSNFIFAKHKTASAKTIFEELKKRKIFVRYWNKPIICDYLRITVGTDNEMQALYDALEEILKEAAK
;
A
#
# COMPACT_ATOMS: atom_id res chain seq x y z
N MET A 1 22.34 19.72 19.08
CA MET A 1 22.00 21.00 19.72
C MET A 1 21.52 21.96 18.65
N LEU A 2 20.23 22.14 18.47
CA LEU A 2 19.68 23.21 17.64
C LEU A 2 18.46 23.78 18.39
N TYR A 3 18.61 25.02 18.83
CA TYR A 3 17.57 25.80 19.50
C TYR A 3 16.64 26.44 18.45
N PHE A 4 15.33 26.21 18.57
CA PHE A 4 14.35 27.12 17.95
C PHE A 4 13.90 28.17 18.94
N ARG A 5 14.24 29.43 18.65
CA ARG A 5 13.68 30.62 19.32
C ARG A 5 12.31 30.94 18.74
N VAL A 6 11.29 31.02 19.59
CA VAL A 6 10.02 31.66 19.28
C VAL A 6 10.07 33.06 19.91
N SER A 7 9.91 34.08 19.05
CA SER A 7 9.83 35.48 19.41
C SER A 7 8.45 35.82 19.95
N ALA A 8 8.37 36.42 21.13
CA ALA A 8 7.14 36.94 21.71
C ALA A 8 7.01 38.42 21.40
N MET A 9 5.88 38.80 20.83
CA MET A 9 5.43 40.22 20.76
C MET A 9 4.47 40.51 21.90
N GLY A 10 4.79 41.59 22.62
CA GLY A 10 4.06 42.05 23.80
C GLY A 10 2.74 42.79 23.52
N SER A 11 1.82 42.73 24.44
CA SER A 11 0.80 43.73 24.66
C SER A 11 0.45 43.87 26.14
N ARG A 12 0.13 45.09 26.47
CA ARG A 12 0.11 45.78 27.75
C ARG A 12 -0.86 45.25 28.81
N SER A 13 -0.42 45.48 30.04
CA SER A 13 -1.01 45.25 31.35
C SER A 13 -2.43 45.81 31.59
N ARG A 14 -3.25 45.07 32.35
CA ARG A 14 -4.12 45.61 33.40
C ARG A 14 -3.92 44.78 34.67
N LYS A 15 -3.59 45.47 35.77
CA LYS A 15 -3.49 44.94 37.12
C LYS A 15 -4.89 44.60 37.64
N CYS A 16 -5.08 43.40 38.17
CA CYS A 16 -6.02 43.07 39.23
C CYS A 16 -5.30 42.18 40.25
N SER A 17 -5.41 42.59 41.48
CA SER A 17 -4.76 42.07 42.67
C SER A 17 -5.39 40.75 43.15
N GLY A 18 -4.55 39.84 43.59
CA GLY A 18 -4.85 38.83 44.60
C GLY A 18 -5.40 37.51 44.14
N VAL A 19 -4.54 36.51 43.98
CA VAL A 19 -4.68 35.12 44.50
C VAL A 19 -3.32 34.43 44.33
N GLY A 20 -2.95 33.65 45.33
CA GLY A 20 -1.61 33.10 45.60
C GLY A 20 -0.90 32.42 44.45
N ASP A 21 0.40 32.55 44.44
CA ASP A 21 1.38 31.84 43.62
C ASP A 21 1.29 30.32 43.82
N ILE A 22 0.61 29.64 42.91
CA ILE A 22 0.84 28.22 42.74
C ILE A 22 1.98 28.11 41.72
N SER A 23 3.19 27.93 42.22
CA SER A 23 4.33 27.61 41.39
C SER A 23 4.10 26.23 40.78
N PHE A 24 3.71 26.23 39.51
CA PHE A 24 3.84 25.01 38.68
C PHE A 24 5.31 24.75 38.49
N ALA A 25 5.90 23.90 39.39
CA ALA A 25 7.20 23.32 39.16
C ALA A 25 7.11 22.56 37.84
N GLU A 26 7.77 23.05 36.78
CA GLU A 26 8.07 22.30 35.59
C GLU A 26 8.71 20.98 36.02
N ARG A 27 7.91 19.90 36.04
CA ARG A 27 8.48 18.55 36.15
C ARG A 27 9.34 18.33 34.89
N LYS A 28 10.65 18.55 35.02
CA LYS A 28 11.61 18.01 34.08
C LYS A 28 11.31 16.52 34.00
N ILE A 29 10.74 16.08 32.90
CA ILE A 29 10.63 14.64 32.59
C ILE A 29 12.07 14.16 32.47
N VAL A 30 12.62 13.60 33.53
CA VAL A 30 13.90 12.91 33.49
C VAL A 30 13.63 11.62 32.76
N MET A 31 13.97 11.59 31.46
CA MET A 31 13.89 10.37 30.68
C MET A 31 14.73 9.28 31.38
N SER A 32 14.12 8.15 31.61
CA SER A 32 14.78 6.98 32.19
C SER A 32 15.95 6.54 31.29
N SER A 33 17.06 6.08 31.88
CA SER A 33 18.27 5.74 31.08
C SER A 33 18.05 4.69 29.98
N TRP A 34 17.07 3.79 30.14
CA TRP A 34 16.71 2.79 29.10
C TRP A 34 16.02 3.40 27.90
N GLU A 35 15.33 4.54 28.05
CA GLU A 35 14.63 5.22 26.94
C GLU A 35 15.60 5.74 25.86
N ASN A 36 16.89 5.94 26.23
CA ASN A 36 17.92 6.31 25.25
C ASN A 36 18.24 5.17 24.26
N ASN A 37 17.94 3.93 24.65
CA ASN A 37 18.17 2.74 23.83
C ASN A 37 16.92 2.26 23.08
N VAL A 38 15.80 3.00 23.19
CA VAL A 38 14.57 2.67 22.47
C VAL A 38 14.66 3.19 21.03
N ARG A 39 14.37 2.32 20.05
CA ARG A 39 14.22 2.73 18.65
C ARG A 39 13.02 3.66 18.53
N LYS A 40 13.25 4.90 18.13
CA LYS A 40 12.20 5.90 17.92
C LYS A 40 11.89 5.97 16.43
N VAL A 41 10.64 5.69 16.06
CA VAL A 41 10.16 5.74 14.68
C VAL A 41 8.84 6.50 14.62
N VAL A 42 8.56 7.12 13.48
CA VAL A 42 7.24 7.67 13.18
C VAL A 42 6.42 6.56 12.52
N PRO A 43 5.36 6.04 13.16
CA PRO A 43 4.62 4.92 12.61
C PRO A 43 3.80 5.34 11.39
N TYR A 44 3.54 4.38 10.51
CA TYR A 44 2.59 4.55 9.43
C TYR A 44 1.20 4.93 9.95
N THR A 45 0.54 5.89 9.29
CA THR A 45 -0.84 6.26 9.60
C THR A 45 -1.80 5.51 8.66
N PRO A 46 -2.48 4.46 9.13
CA PRO A 46 -3.41 3.70 8.31
C PRO A 46 -4.60 4.55 7.86
N GLY A 47 -5.30 4.08 6.84
CA GLY A 47 -6.60 4.63 6.47
C GLY A 47 -7.60 4.47 7.61
N GLU A 48 -8.49 5.44 7.74
CA GLU A 48 -9.57 5.39 8.74
C GLU A 48 -10.37 4.09 8.59
N GLN A 49 -10.62 3.42 9.72
CA GLN A 49 -11.48 2.23 9.83
C GLN A 49 -12.75 2.63 10.58
N PRO A 50 -13.79 3.11 9.89
CA PRO A 50 -15.04 3.53 10.53
C PRO A 50 -15.71 2.36 11.24
N LYS A 51 -16.21 2.60 12.46
CA LYS A 51 -16.95 1.60 13.24
C LYS A 51 -18.48 1.69 13.04
N GLU A 52 -18.91 2.72 12.32
CA GLU A 52 -20.33 2.95 12.04
C GLU A 52 -20.91 1.89 11.11
N LYS A 53 -22.21 1.62 11.29
CA LYS A 53 -22.98 0.75 10.38
C LYS A 53 -23.50 1.57 9.19
N ASN A 54 -23.80 0.89 8.10
CA ASN A 54 -24.38 1.47 6.87
C ASN A 54 -23.51 2.58 6.29
N ILE A 55 -22.21 2.29 6.14
CA ILE A 55 -21.24 3.16 5.48
C ILE A 55 -20.91 2.67 4.08
N ILE A 56 -20.49 3.58 3.22
CA ILE A 56 -19.86 3.27 1.94
C ILE A 56 -18.35 3.48 2.09
N LYS A 57 -17.58 2.38 2.07
CA LYS A 57 -16.16 2.38 2.38
C LYS A 57 -15.28 2.33 1.14
N LEU A 58 -14.87 3.49 0.63
CA LEU A 58 -14.07 3.67 -0.58
C LEU A 58 -12.67 4.26 -0.28
N ASN A 59 -12.05 3.94 0.86
CA ASN A 59 -10.83 4.61 1.33
C ASN A 59 -9.58 3.75 1.45
N THR A 60 -9.69 2.40 1.47
CA THR A 60 -8.57 1.48 1.75
C THR A 60 -8.31 0.48 0.64
N ASN A 61 -8.91 0.67 -0.55
CA ASN A 61 -8.72 -0.16 -1.74
C ASN A 61 -9.04 -1.65 -1.50
N GLU A 62 -10.01 -1.91 -0.62
CA GLU A 62 -10.56 -3.26 -0.44
C GLU A 62 -11.42 -3.61 -1.64
N ASN A 63 -11.48 -4.88 -1.96
CA ASN A 63 -12.35 -5.39 -3.00
C ASN A 63 -13.79 -5.47 -2.46
N PRO A 64 -14.80 -4.93 -3.16
CA PRO A 64 -16.18 -4.94 -2.66
C PRO A 64 -16.87 -6.30 -2.77
N TYR A 65 -16.27 -7.25 -3.48
CA TYR A 65 -16.82 -8.61 -3.63
C TYR A 65 -16.24 -9.56 -2.57
N PRO A 66 -16.98 -10.61 -2.15
CA PRO A 66 -16.50 -11.59 -1.17
C PRO A 66 -15.33 -12.41 -1.72
N PRO A 67 -14.59 -13.15 -0.85
CA PRO A 67 -13.62 -14.15 -1.29
C PRO A 67 -14.28 -15.22 -2.19
N SER A 68 -13.44 -15.96 -2.95
CA SER A 68 -13.95 -17.00 -3.85
C SER A 68 -14.74 -18.10 -3.13
N PRO A 69 -15.71 -18.74 -3.81
CA PRO A 69 -16.42 -19.89 -3.25
C PRO A 69 -15.47 -21.01 -2.81
N ALA A 70 -14.38 -21.24 -3.52
CA ALA A 70 -13.38 -22.23 -3.15
C ALA A 70 -12.68 -21.88 -1.82
N ALA A 71 -12.32 -20.60 -1.61
CA ALA A 71 -11.74 -20.15 -0.34
C ALA A 71 -12.73 -20.28 0.81
N LYS A 72 -14.01 -19.97 0.59
CA LYS A 72 -15.07 -20.14 1.58
C LYS A 72 -15.24 -21.61 1.96
N ALA A 73 -15.32 -22.50 0.97
CA ALA A 73 -15.43 -23.95 1.22
C ALA A 73 -14.22 -24.49 2.00
N ALA A 74 -13.00 -24.03 1.68
CA ALA A 74 -11.79 -24.42 2.42
C ALA A 74 -11.83 -23.95 3.89
N LEU A 75 -12.42 -22.79 4.17
CA LEU A 75 -12.60 -22.28 5.52
C LEU A 75 -13.65 -23.11 6.29
N GLU A 76 -14.77 -23.44 5.66
CA GLU A 76 -15.84 -24.23 6.26
C GLU A 76 -15.42 -25.71 6.53
N ALA A 77 -14.55 -26.24 5.70
CA ALA A 77 -14.00 -27.60 5.86
C ALA A 77 -12.79 -27.67 6.82
N PHE A 78 -12.34 -26.54 7.37
CA PHE A 78 -11.19 -26.53 8.27
C PHE A 78 -11.57 -27.14 9.63
N ASP A 79 -10.81 -28.16 10.05
CA ASP A 79 -10.99 -28.75 11.38
C ASP A 79 -10.37 -27.84 12.45
N SER A 80 -11.22 -27.37 13.37
CA SER A 80 -10.78 -26.51 14.48
C SER A 80 -9.75 -27.18 15.40
N ASP A 81 -9.74 -28.51 15.50
CA ASP A 81 -8.77 -29.24 16.31
C ASP A 81 -7.35 -29.13 15.75
N ASP A 82 -7.20 -28.83 14.48
CA ASP A 82 -5.92 -28.54 13.84
C ASP A 82 -5.28 -27.22 14.30
N MET A 83 -6.04 -26.31 14.95
CA MET A 83 -5.50 -25.03 15.46
C MET A 83 -4.44 -25.24 16.55
N ARG A 84 -4.41 -26.37 17.24
CA ARG A 84 -3.39 -26.73 18.24
C ARG A 84 -2.02 -27.05 17.66
N LEU A 85 -1.92 -27.23 16.34
CA LEU A 85 -0.70 -27.63 15.66
C LEU A 85 -0.03 -26.45 14.94
N TYR A 86 1.30 -26.38 14.98
CA TYR A 86 2.03 -25.44 14.15
C TYR A 86 1.75 -25.66 12.64
N PRO A 87 1.69 -24.60 11.84
CA PRO A 87 1.66 -24.73 10.38
C PRO A 87 2.97 -25.26 9.81
N ALA A 88 2.95 -25.63 8.54
CA ALA A 88 4.19 -25.89 7.80
C ALA A 88 5.00 -24.57 7.69
N PRO A 89 6.29 -24.54 8.12
CA PRO A 89 7.06 -23.27 8.14
C PRO A 89 7.28 -22.67 6.75
N ASP A 90 7.39 -23.52 5.74
CA ASP A 90 7.56 -23.17 4.32
C ASP A 90 6.23 -22.84 3.61
N ALA A 91 5.07 -23.07 4.28
CA ALA A 91 3.74 -22.91 3.70
C ALA A 91 3.59 -23.63 2.33
N ALA A 92 4.19 -24.81 2.17
CA ALA A 92 4.34 -25.52 0.90
C ALA A 92 3.03 -25.62 0.09
N GLU A 93 1.89 -25.94 0.72
CA GLU A 93 0.59 -26.03 0.05
C GLU A 93 0.22 -24.74 -0.69
N LEU A 94 0.50 -23.56 -0.10
CA LEU A 94 0.23 -22.27 -0.71
C LEU A 94 1.29 -21.92 -1.77
N VAL A 95 2.56 -22.19 -1.48
CA VAL A 95 3.69 -21.99 -2.42
C VAL A 95 3.47 -22.78 -3.70
N ASP A 96 3.13 -24.07 -3.59
CA ASP A 96 2.87 -24.94 -4.73
C ASP A 96 1.67 -24.45 -5.55
N ALA A 97 0.58 -24.05 -4.88
CA ALA A 97 -0.60 -23.51 -5.55
C ALA A 97 -0.32 -22.23 -6.32
N ILE A 98 0.50 -21.34 -5.76
CA ILE A 98 0.95 -20.10 -6.44
C ILE A 98 1.85 -20.45 -7.61
N ALA A 99 2.85 -21.32 -7.41
CA ALA A 99 3.78 -21.74 -8.44
C ALA A 99 3.07 -22.37 -9.65
N GLU A 100 2.11 -23.28 -9.39
CA GLU A 100 1.25 -23.88 -10.41
C GLU A 100 0.45 -22.83 -11.20
N THR A 101 -0.23 -21.91 -10.48
CA THR A 101 -1.09 -20.89 -11.10
C THR A 101 -0.31 -19.92 -11.98
N TYR A 102 0.87 -19.49 -11.52
CA TYR A 102 1.72 -18.53 -12.23
C TYR A 102 2.76 -19.17 -13.15
N ARG A 103 2.82 -20.52 -13.20
CA ARG A 103 3.73 -21.31 -14.04
C ARG A 103 5.21 -21.00 -13.78
N VAL A 104 5.55 -20.87 -12.51
CA VAL A 104 6.93 -20.72 -12.02
C VAL A 104 7.30 -21.93 -11.15
N LYS A 105 8.57 -22.03 -10.74
CA LYS A 105 8.99 -23.09 -9.84
C LYS A 105 8.69 -22.70 -8.38
N PRO A 106 8.40 -23.67 -7.47
CA PRO A 106 8.20 -23.39 -6.06
C PRO A 106 9.35 -22.60 -5.41
N GLU A 107 10.60 -22.86 -5.82
CA GLU A 107 11.79 -22.17 -5.32
C GLU A 107 11.90 -20.71 -5.79
N GLN A 108 11.03 -20.26 -6.69
CA GLN A 108 10.91 -18.89 -7.17
C GLN A 108 9.80 -18.13 -6.45
N VAL A 109 9.11 -18.74 -5.48
CA VAL A 109 7.99 -18.16 -4.74
C VAL A 109 8.34 -17.97 -3.27
N PHE A 110 8.11 -16.77 -2.75
CA PHE A 110 8.15 -16.44 -1.33
C PHE A 110 6.74 -16.06 -0.86
N VAL A 111 6.35 -16.47 0.35
CA VAL A 111 5.06 -16.09 0.96
C VAL A 111 5.25 -15.47 2.34
N GLY A 112 4.38 -14.49 2.67
CA GLY A 112 4.39 -13.78 3.94
C GLY A 112 3.00 -13.27 4.35
N VAL A 113 2.92 -12.62 5.51
CA VAL A 113 1.68 -12.15 6.14
C VAL A 113 1.24 -10.80 5.54
N GLY A 114 0.84 -10.83 4.26
CA GLY A 114 0.55 -9.67 3.42
C GLY A 114 1.79 -9.15 2.72
N SER A 115 1.59 -8.33 1.67
CA SER A 115 2.72 -7.72 0.95
C SER A 115 3.58 -6.81 1.83
N ASP A 116 3.01 -6.25 2.90
CA ASP A 116 3.76 -5.45 3.88
C ASP A 116 4.88 -6.27 4.54
N ASP A 117 4.56 -7.50 4.98
CA ASP A 117 5.54 -8.43 5.54
C ASP A 117 6.58 -8.85 4.49
N VAL A 118 6.13 -9.19 3.27
CA VAL A 118 7.02 -9.57 2.16
C VAL A 118 8.01 -8.46 1.83
N ILE A 119 7.54 -7.21 1.70
CA ILE A 119 8.40 -6.06 1.39
C ILE A 119 9.33 -5.75 2.57
N SER A 120 8.81 -5.81 3.80
CA SER A 120 9.61 -5.62 5.01
C SER A 120 10.75 -6.64 5.10
N MET A 121 10.49 -7.93 4.80
CA MET A 121 11.52 -8.97 4.72
C MET A 121 12.52 -8.69 3.59
N ALA A 122 12.04 -8.21 2.43
CA ALA A 122 12.93 -7.85 1.32
C ALA A 122 13.87 -6.67 1.68
N PHE A 123 13.35 -5.63 2.38
CA PHE A 123 14.17 -4.52 2.89
C PHE A 123 15.26 -5.02 3.84
N MET A 124 14.89 -5.85 4.81
CA MET A 124 15.82 -6.45 5.76
C MET A 124 16.87 -7.34 5.07
N THR A 125 16.47 -8.03 4.00
CA THR A 125 17.35 -8.98 3.29
C THR A 125 18.32 -8.27 2.36
N PHE A 126 17.88 -7.29 1.57
CA PHE A 126 18.62 -6.81 0.42
C PHE A 126 19.20 -5.39 0.56
N PHE A 127 18.65 -4.56 1.44
CA PHE A 127 19.01 -3.14 1.50
C PHE A 127 19.95 -2.83 2.68
N ASN A 128 21.11 -3.48 2.69
CA ASN A 128 22.08 -3.41 3.80
C ASN A 128 23.38 -2.66 3.45
N SER A 129 23.38 -1.84 2.39
CA SER A 129 24.53 -1.03 2.01
C SER A 129 24.41 0.40 2.52
N ASP A 130 25.52 1.13 2.52
CA ASP A 130 25.54 2.57 2.85
C ASP A 130 24.96 3.46 1.73
N LYS A 131 24.64 2.88 0.56
CA LYS A 131 24.04 3.61 -0.55
C LYS A 131 22.53 3.73 -0.34
N PRO A 132 21.92 4.88 -0.72
CA PRO A 132 20.49 5.06 -0.56
C PRO A 132 19.69 4.14 -1.49
N ILE A 133 18.58 3.59 -0.98
CA ILE A 133 17.57 2.99 -1.86
C ILE A 133 16.76 4.10 -2.53
N LEU A 134 16.24 3.81 -3.73
CA LEU A 134 15.49 4.76 -4.54
C LEU A 134 14.03 4.32 -4.68
N PHE A 135 13.10 5.26 -4.47
CA PHE A 135 11.68 5.08 -4.72
C PHE A 135 10.99 6.42 -5.05
N PRO A 136 9.80 6.42 -5.69
CA PRO A 136 9.12 7.66 -6.04
C PRO A 136 8.74 8.50 -4.83
N ASP A 137 8.71 9.83 -4.96
CA ASP A 137 8.32 10.77 -3.91
C ASP A 137 6.82 10.70 -3.58
N ILE A 138 5.99 10.36 -4.59
CA ILE A 138 4.55 10.12 -4.43
C ILE A 138 4.28 8.64 -4.69
N THR A 139 4.31 7.85 -3.63
CA THR A 139 4.22 6.40 -3.69
C THR A 139 3.61 5.80 -2.41
N TYR A 140 3.69 4.49 -2.24
CA TYR A 140 3.24 3.80 -1.04
C TYR A 140 4.06 4.24 0.16
N SER A 141 3.41 4.93 1.10
CA SER A 141 4.07 5.63 2.20
C SER A 141 4.65 4.73 3.30
N PHE A 142 4.64 3.41 3.12
CA PHE A 142 5.34 2.49 4.00
C PHE A 142 6.82 2.32 3.64
N TYR A 143 7.25 2.66 2.44
CA TYR A 143 8.66 2.52 2.05
C TYR A 143 9.57 3.39 2.92
N ASP A 144 9.17 4.62 3.21
CA ASP A 144 9.86 5.51 4.16
C ASP A 144 9.95 4.86 5.54
N VAL A 145 8.82 4.31 6.03
CA VAL A 145 8.72 3.76 7.38
C VAL A 145 9.64 2.56 7.56
N TRP A 146 9.68 1.63 6.59
CA TRP A 146 10.62 0.51 6.66
C TRP A 146 12.08 0.96 6.57
N ALA A 147 12.38 1.92 5.69
CA ALA A 147 13.73 2.47 5.59
C ALA A 147 14.18 3.08 6.94
N GLU A 148 13.31 3.84 7.60
CA GLU A 148 13.59 4.42 8.92
C GLU A 148 13.71 3.35 10.02
N VAL A 149 12.82 2.36 10.04
CA VAL A 149 12.84 1.25 11.01
C VAL A 149 14.14 0.46 10.92
N TYR A 150 14.63 0.20 9.71
CA TYR A 150 15.85 -0.60 9.51
C TYR A 150 17.12 0.25 9.44
N GLY A 151 17.02 1.59 9.47
CA GLY A 151 18.17 2.50 9.35
C GLY A 151 18.78 2.51 7.96
N ILE A 152 17.96 2.25 6.92
CA ILE A 152 18.37 2.20 5.52
C ILE A 152 18.35 3.63 4.96
N PRO A 153 19.45 4.15 4.40
CA PRO A 153 19.42 5.43 3.71
C PRO A 153 18.53 5.36 2.47
N TYR A 154 17.75 6.42 2.20
CA TYR A 154 16.86 6.45 1.06
C TYR A 154 16.83 7.82 0.37
N LYS A 155 16.45 7.82 -0.90
CA LYS A 155 16.20 9.01 -1.70
C LYS A 155 14.88 8.89 -2.43
N ARG A 156 14.01 9.89 -2.26
CA ARG A 156 12.76 10.01 -3.00
C ARG A 156 13.06 10.62 -4.36
N ILE A 157 12.62 9.95 -5.42
CA ILE A 157 12.80 10.38 -6.80
C ILE A 157 11.52 11.07 -7.27
N PRO A 158 11.56 12.33 -7.70
CA PRO A 158 10.36 13.03 -8.15
C PRO A 158 9.71 12.30 -9.34
N LEU A 159 8.37 12.17 -9.27
CA LEU A 159 7.59 11.81 -10.43
C LEU A 159 7.48 13.01 -11.39
N THR A 160 7.21 12.74 -12.66
CA THR A 160 6.90 13.79 -13.64
C THR A 160 5.54 14.47 -13.29
N ALA A 161 5.22 15.57 -13.98
CA ALA A 161 3.98 16.31 -13.73
C ALA A 161 2.69 15.47 -13.96
N ASP A 162 2.78 14.44 -14.79
CA ASP A 162 1.73 13.46 -15.06
C ASP A 162 1.86 12.16 -14.22
N PHE A 163 2.63 12.23 -13.13
CA PHE A 163 2.87 11.16 -12.16
C PHE A 163 3.55 9.91 -12.72
N ARG A 164 4.41 10.04 -13.73
CA ARG A 164 5.17 8.95 -14.30
C ARG A 164 6.58 8.87 -13.74
N ILE A 165 7.15 7.68 -13.83
CA ILE A 165 8.56 7.43 -13.51
C ILE A 165 9.42 7.82 -14.72
N ASN A 166 10.48 8.60 -14.48
CA ASN A 166 11.55 8.78 -15.46
C ASN A 166 12.67 7.78 -15.16
N ALA A 167 12.84 6.78 -16.02
CA ALA A 167 13.82 5.70 -15.82
C ALA A 167 15.26 6.21 -15.67
N GLY A 168 15.61 7.32 -16.32
CA GLY A 168 16.95 7.93 -16.23
C GLY A 168 17.34 8.35 -14.82
N ASP A 169 16.37 8.76 -14.00
CA ASP A 169 16.62 9.20 -12.63
C ASP A 169 17.00 8.05 -11.68
N TYR A 170 16.75 6.81 -12.09
CA TYR A 170 17.11 5.59 -11.36
C TYR A 170 18.49 5.01 -11.75
N SER A 171 19.20 5.62 -12.70
CA SER A 171 20.54 5.18 -13.15
C SER A 171 21.69 5.71 -12.28
N GLN A 172 21.39 6.33 -11.15
CA GLN A 172 22.38 6.82 -10.18
C GLN A 172 22.82 5.72 -9.21
N PRO A 173 24.00 5.84 -8.56
CA PRO A 173 24.45 4.89 -7.55
C PRO A 173 23.39 4.70 -6.44
N ASN A 174 23.01 3.46 -6.17
CA ASN A 174 21.97 3.13 -5.20
C ASN A 174 22.24 1.80 -4.49
N GLY A 175 21.55 1.58 -3.37
CA GLY A 175 21.57 0.34 -2.59
C GLY A 175 20.39 -0.58 -2.89
N GLY A 176 19.51 -0.19 -3.82
CA GLY A 176 18.31 -0.91 -4.22
C GLY A 176 17.24 0.03 -4.73
N ILE A 177 16.26 -0.53 -5.42
CA ILE A 177 15.14 0.24 -6.00
C ILE A 177 13.83 -0.45 -5.64
N ILE A 178 12.80 0.33 -5.30
CA ILE A 178 11.44 -0.17 -5.17
C ILE A 178 10.44 0.85 -5.71
N PHE A 179 9.47 0.38 -6.48
CA PHE A 179 8.30 1.18 -6.83
C PHE A 179 7.08 0.30 -7.16
N PRO A 180 5.85 0.81 -6.92
CA PRO A 180 4.64 0.09 -7.28
C PRO A 180 4.32 0.23 -8.76
N ASN A 181 3.80 -0.83 -9.35
CA ASN A 181 3.25 -0.80 -10.70
C ASN A 181 1.97 -1.65 -10.81
N PRO A 182 0.78 -1.01 -10.93
CA PRO A 182 0.48 0.43 -10.93
C PRO A 182 0.84 1.15 -9.63
N ASN A 183 1.27 2.42 -9.74
CA ASN A 183 1.64 3.23 -8.58
C ASN A 183 0.42 3.54 -7.68
N ALA A 184 0.62 3.55 -6.38
CA ALA A 184 -0.33 4.06 -5.40
C ALA A 184 0.25 5.30 -4.71
N PRO A 185 -0.46 6.46 -4.69
CA PRO A 185 -1.91 6.63 -4.87
C PRO A 185 -2.39 6.98 -6.29
N THR A 186 -1.52 7.10 -7.28
CA THR A 186 -1.86 7.71 -8.57
C THR A 186 -2.63 6.79 -9.52
N GLY A 187 -2.44 5.47 -9.41
CA GLY A 187 -3.02 4.46 -10.29
C GLY A 187 -2.29 4.32 -11.64
N VAL A 188 -1.25 5.10 -11.88
CA VAL A 188 -0.49 5.11 -13.15
C VAL A 188 0.26 3.79 -13.31
N LEU A 189 0.13 3.19 -14.48
CA LEU A 189 0.83 1.98 -14.91
C LEU A 189 2.00 2.36 -15.82
N GLU A 190 3.19 1.91 -15.50
CA GLU A 190 4.36 2.00 -16.36
C GLU A 190 4.47 0.79 -17.28
N SER A 191 5.10 0.97 -18.44
CA SER A 191 5.27 -0.13 -19.39
C SER A 191 6.35 -1.11 -18.93
N THR A 192 6.25 -2.34 -19.42
CA THR A 192 7.26 -3.38 -19.17
C THR A 192 8.64 -2.96 -19.66
N GLU A 193 8.72 -2.27 -20.80
CA GLU A 193 9.98 -1.78 -21.40
C GLU A 193 10.63 -0.73 -20.52
N MET A 194 9.84 0.19 -19.94
CA MET A 194 10.37 1.19 -19.00
C MET A 194 10.95 0.50 -17.77
N ILE A 195 10.21 -0.45 -17.18
CA ILE A 195 10.66 -1.20 -16.00
C ILE A 195 11.92 -2.00 -16.33
N GLU A 196 11.94 -2.69 -17.47
CA GLU A 196 13.11 -3.45 -17.92
C GLU A 196 14.34 -2.54 -18.10
N SER A 197 14.15 -1.30 -18.56
CA SER A 197 15.26 -0.33 -18.70
C SER A 197 15.86 0.03 -17.34
N VAL A 198 15.03 0.19 -16.29
CA VAL A 198 15.50 0.42 -14.91
C VAL A 198 16.28 -0.79 -14.40
N ILE A 199 15.78 -2.01 -14.60
CA ILE A 199 16.45 -3.24 -14.16
C ILE A 199 17.84 -3.37 -14.83
N LYS A 200 17.90 -3.16 -16.16
CA LYS A 200 19.15 -3.22 -16.94
C LYS A 200 20.20 -2.20 -16.51
N ALA A 201 19.74 -0.99 -16.13
CA ALA A 201 20.64 0.07 -15.68
C ALA A 201 21.22 -0.17 -14.28
N ASN A 202 20.67 -1.15 -13.51
CA ASN A 202 21.03 -1.40 -12.12
C ASN A 202 21.36 -2.89 -11.86
N PRO A 203 22.34 -3.48 -12.56
CA PRO A 203 22.62 -4.92 -12.44
C PRO A 203 23.15 -5.32 -11.06
N ASP A 204 23.73 -4.39 -10.31
CA ASP A 204 24.32 -4.63 -8.99
C ASP A 204 23.36 -4.32 -7.83
N SER A 205 22.12 -3.94 -8.12
CA SER A 205 21.10 -3.59 -7.12
C SER A 205 19.85 -4.44 -7.29
N VAL A 206 19.24 -4.86 -6.18
CA VAL A 206 17.92 -5.51 -6.24
C VAL A 206 16.86 -4.47 -6.61
N VAL A 207 16.06 -4.79 -7.63
CA VAL A 207 14.91 -3.99 -8.06
C VAL A 207 13.63 -4.71 -7.66
N ILE A 208 12.82 -4.06 -6.84
CA ILE A 208 11.54 -4.59 -6.35
C ILE A 208 10.41 -3.87 -7.09
N ILE A 209 9.56 -4.64 -7.77
CA ILE A 209 8.33 -4.13 -8.39
C ILE A 209 7.15 -4.60 -7.57
N ASP A 210 6.46 -3.64 -6.91
CA ASP A 210 5.26 -3.90 -6.12
C ASP A 210 4.03 -3.89 -7.02
N GLU A 211 3.57 -5.07 -7.38
CA GLU A 211 2.43 -5.32 -8.27
C GLU A 211 1.11 -5.54 -7.51
N ALA A 212 0.90 -4.88 -6.38
CA ALA A 212 -0.31 -5.06 -5.58
C ALA A 212 -1.62 -4.80 -6.36
N TYR A 213 -1.57 -4.07 -7.46
CA TYR A 213 -2.74 -3.68 -8.27
C TYR A 213 -2.68 -4.16 -9.72
N ILE A 214 -1.70 -4.97 -10.09
CA ILE A 214 -1.42 -5.34 -11.49
C ILE A 214 -2.61 -6.02 -12.19
N ASP A 215 -3.38 -6.79 -11.44
CA ASP A 215 -4.49 -7.59 -11.95
C ASP A 215 -5.69 -6.77 -12.45
N PHE A 216 -5.68 -5.46 -12.24
CA PHE A 216 -6.76 -4.56 -12.68
C PHE A 216 -6.53 -3.93 -14.05
N GLY A 217 -5.78 -4.60 -14.93
CA GLY A 217 -5.58 -4.22 -16.32
C GLY A 217 -4.13 -3.98 -16.72
N GLY A 218 -3.17 -4.19 -15.82
CA GLY A 218 -1.76 -4.14 -16.12
C GLY A 218 -1.21 -5.47 -16.67
N THR A 219 0.03 -5.41 -17.16
CA THR A 219 0.81 -6.59 -17.55
C THR A 219 1.95 -6.77 -16.54
N SER A 220 1.99 -7.93 -15.87
CA SER A 220 3.03 -8.24 -14.90
C SER A 220 4.41 -8.37 -15.55
N VAL A 221 5.43 -7.88 -14.84
CA VAL A 221 6.84 -8.09 -15.20
C VAL A 221 7.38 -9.43 -14.71
N LEU A 222 6.53 -10.30 -14.16
CA LEU A 222 6.90 -11.65 -13.72
C LEU A 222 7.77 -12.42 -14.71
N PRO A 223 7.49 -12.43 -16.05
CA PRO A 223 8.35 -13.18 -17.00
C PRO A 223 9.81 -12.71 -17.01
N LEU A 224 10.11 -11.50 -16.55
CA LEU A 224 11.47 -10.97 -16.52
C LEU A 224 12.35 -11.59 -15.41
N ILE A 225 11.80 -12.31 -14.43
CA ILE A 225 12.62 -13.01 -13.39
C ILE A 225 13.52 -14.10 -13.98
N GLU A 226 13.15 -14.66 -15.13
CA GLU A 226 13.98 -15.64 -15.85
C GLU A 226 15.20 -14.97 -16.52
N LYS A 227 15.14 -13.68 -16.74
CA LYS A 227 16.19 -12.92 -17.43
C LYS A 227 17.07 -12.12 -16.46
N TYR A 228 16.49 -11.67 -15.33
CA TYR A 228 17.15 -10.77 -14.38
C TYR A 228 17.16 -11.37 -12.97
N GLU A 229 18.33 -11.85 -12.52
CA GLU A 229 18.48 -12.42 -11.18
C GLU A 229 18.20 -11.44 -10.04
N ASN A 230 18.31 -10.14 -10.29
CA ASN A 230 18.12 -9.04 -9.32
C ASN A 230 16.70 -8.48 -9.27
N LEU A 231 15.75 -9.08 -10.00
CA LEU A 231 14.34 -8.65 -9.98
C LEU A 231 13.54 -9.43 -8.93
N LEU A 232 12.81 -8.70 -8.08
CA LEU A 232 11.80 -9.23 -7.17
C LEU A 232 10.44 -8.62 -7.53
N VAL A 233 9.43 -9.44 -7.80
CA VAL A 233 8.06 -9.01 -8.10
C VAL A 233 7.17 -9.37 -6.92
N VAL A 234 6.52 -8.37 -6.29
CA VAL A 234 5.68 -8.57 -5.10
C VAL A 234 4.22 -8.43 -5.47
N GLN A 235 3.38 -9.35 -5.02
CA GLN A 235 1.93 -9.33 -5.21
C GLN A 235 1.19 -9.63 -3.90
N THR A 236 -0.15 -9.49 -3.90
CA THR A 236 -0.97 -9.65 -2.70
C THR A 236 -2.35 -10.21 -3.01
N PHE A 237 -2.91 -10.97 -2.06
CA PHE A 237 -4.31 -11.38 -2.09
C PHE A 237 -5.28 -10.29 -1.59
N SER A 238 -4.75 -9.20 -1.03
CA SER A 238 -5.56 -8.16 -0.38
C SER A 238 -6.45 -7.38 -1.35
N LYS A 239 -6.15 -7.37 -2.65
CA LYS A 239 -6.82 -6.53 -3.66
C LYS A 239 -7.65 -7.37 -4.63
N SER A 240 -7.01 -7.98 -5.62
CA SER A 240 -7.68 -8.70 -6.70
C SER A 240 -8.30 -10.04 -6.26
N ARG A 241 -7.78 -10.65 -5.19
CA ARG A 241 -8.28 -11.94 -4.68
C ARG A 241 -9.22 -11.82 -3.49
N ASN A 242 -9.68 -10.61 -3.13
CA ASN A 242 -10.75 -10.34 -2.17
C ASN A 242 -10.45 -10.83 -0.74
N MET A 243 -9.16 -10.93 -0.35
CA MET A 243 -8.74 -11.57 0.91
C MET A 243 -7.85 -10.67 1.79
N ALA A 244 -8.14 -9.37 1.83
CA ALA A 244 -7.36 -8.42 2.65
C ALA A 244 -7.27 -8.85 4.13
N GLY A 245 -8.35 -9.40 4.69
CA GLY A 245 -8.42 -9.88 6.06
C GLY A 245 -7.62 -11.15 6.33
N MET A 246 -7.30 -11.94 5.31
CA MET A 246 -6.51 -13.18 5.45
C MET A 246 -5.00 -12.94 5.47
N ARG A 247 -4.54 -11.72 5.16
CA ARG A 247 -3.13 -11.34 5.22
C ARG A 247 -2.23 -12.28 4.43
N ILE A 248 -2.38 -12.36 3.11
CA ILE A 248 -1.51 -13.13 2.22
C ILE A 248 -0.80 -12.18 1.25
N GLY A 249 0.52 -12.17 1.29
CA GLY A 249 1.39 -11.55 0.31
C GLY A 249 2.39 -12.58 -0.22
N PHE A 250 2.90 -12.36 -1.41
CA PHE A 250 3.88 -13.24 -2.02
C PHE A 250 4.81 -12.48 -2.94
N ALA A 251 5.98 -13.07 -3.21
CA ALA A 251 6.92 -12.51 -4.17
C ALA A 251 7.45 -13.60 -5.10
N PHE A 252 7.85 -13.16 -6.29
CA PHE A 252 8.56 -13.95 -7.27
C PHE A 252 9.96 -13.40 -7.50
N GLY A 253 10.92 -14.28 -7.67
CA GLY A 253 12.29 -13.89 -7.99
C GLY A 253 13.14 -15.09 -8.40
N SER A 254 14.41 -14.86 -8.67
CA SER A 254 15.35 -15.96 -8.86
C SER A 254 15.40 -16.85 -7.61
N LYS A 255 15.68 -18.14 -7.80
CA LYS A 255 15.88 -19.08 -6.69
C LYS A 255 16.83 -18.56 -5.62
N LYS A 256 17.83 -17.79 -6.02
CA LYS A 256 18.84 -17.19 -5.14
C LYS A 256 18.24 -16.09 -4.25
N LEU A 257 17.45 -15.17 -4.83
CA LEU A 257 16.76 -14.12 -4.05
C LEU A 257 15.77 -14.74 -3.05
N ILE A 258 14.95 -15.69 -3.51
CA ILE A 258 13.95 -16.34 -2.66
C ILE A 258 14.60 -17.12 -1.52
N LYS A 259 15.75 -17.79 -1.78
CA LYS A 259 16.51 -18.45 -0.72
C LYS A 259 16.94 -17.45 0.36
N TYR A 260 17.53 -16.32 -0.01
CA TYR A 260 17.96 -15.32 0.97
C TYR A 260 16.79 -14.73 1.78
N MET A 261 15.65 -14.48 1.15
CA MET A 261 14.46 -14.06 1.88
C MET A 261 13.96 -15.10 2.88
N ASN A 262 13.99 -16.38 2.51
CA ASN A 262 13.62 -17.47 3.41
C ASN A 262 14.63 -17.62 4.56
N ASP A 263 15.93 -17.47 4.31
CA ASP A 263 16.96 -17.52 5.37
C ASP A 263 16.68 -16.43 6.44
N VAL A 264 16.31 -15.20 6.03
CA VAL A 264 15.94 -14.11 6.94
C VAL A 264 14.60 -14.40 7.64
N LYS A 265 13.58 -14.81 6.88
CA LYS A 265 12.25 -15.16 7.43
C LYS A 265 12.36 -16.20 8.53
N PHE A 266 13.06 -17.30 8.28
CA PHE A 266 13.22 -18.37 9.26
C PHE A 266 14.06 -17.96 10.48
N SER A 267 14.89 -16.92 10.35
CA SER A 267 15.68 -16.36 11.44
C SER A 267 14.88 -15.35 12.30
N VAL A 268 13.87 -14.70 11.71
CA VAL A 268 13.01 -13.71 12.41
C VAL A 268 11.77 -14.38 12.99
N ASN A 269 11.02 -15.13 12.18
CA ASN A 269 9.82 -15.87 12.58
C ASN A 269 9.55 -17.03 11.62
N SER A 270 9.79 -18.24 12.06
CA SER A 270 9.68 -19.45 11.22
C SER A 270 8.23 -19.84 10.87
N TYR A 271 7.25 -19.44 11.70
CA TYR A 271 5.84 -19.85 11.57
C TYR A 271 4.91 -18.66 11.34
N THR A 272 5.21 -17.84 10.34
CA THR A 272 4.49 -16.56 10.13
C THR A 272 3.05 -16.75 9.69
N MET A 273 2.75 -17.76 8.87
CA MET A 273 1.42 -17.97 8.28
C MET A 273 0.66 -19.07 9.00
N ASN A 274 -0.57 -18.81 9.41
CA ASN A 274 -1.41 -19.81 10.08
C ASN A 274 -2.00 -20.83 9.07
N ARG A 275 -2.42 -21.99 9.56
CA ARG A 275 -2.94 -23.12 8.76
C ARG A 275 -4.19 -22.75 7.95
N VAL A 276 -5.11 -21.99 8.54
CA VAL A 276 -6.34 -21.54 7.86
C VAL A 276 -6.00 -20.67 6.66
N THR A 277 -5.11 -19.69 6.85
CA THR A 277 -4.64 -18.79 5.79
C THR A 277 -3.99 -19.56 4.64
N ILE A 278 -3.14 -20.55 4.94
CA ILE A 278 -2.47 -21.38 3.93
C ILE A 278 -3.51 -22.13 3.08
N LYS A 279 -4.45 -22.83 3.73
CA LYS A 279 -5.51 -23.61 3.06
C LYS A 279 -6.43 -22.73 2.21
N CYS A 280 -6.96 -21.67 2.80
CA CYS A 280 -7.85 -20.75 2.08
C CYS A 280 -7.13 -20.04 0.93
N GLY A 281 -5.87 -19.68 1.11
CA GLY A 281 -5.05 -19.07 0.07
C GLY A 281 -4.79 -19.99 -1.10
N ALA A 282 -4.42 -21.25 -0.84
CA ALA A 282 -4.22 -22.27 -1.86
C ALA A 282 -5.49 -22.54 -2.68
N ALA A 283 -6.64 -22.60 -2.02
CA ALA A 283 -7.93 -22.74 -2.70
C ALA A 283 -8.28 -21.51 -3.56
N ALA A 284 -8.07 -20.30 -3.02
CA ALA A 284 -8.38 -19.05 -3.71
C ALA A 284 -7.52 -18.82 -4.94
N VAL A 285 -6.22 -19.15 -4.88
CA VAL A 285 -5.33 -18.91 -6.02
C VAL A 285 -5.64 -19.82 -7.21
N ARG A 286 -6.12 -21.03 -6.94
CA ARG A 286 -6.57 -21.99 -7.98
C ARG A 286 -7.92 -21.64 -8.60
N ASP A 287 -8.74 -20.83 -7.93
CA ASP A 287 -10.04 -20.37 -8.45
C ASP A 287 -9.89 -19.21 -9.45
N GLY A 288 -9.28 -19.51 -10.58
CA GLY A 288 -8.99 -18.53 -11.62
C GLY A 288 -10.22 -17.97 -12.33
N GLU A 289 -11.34 -18.68 -12.34
CA GLU A 289 -12.60 -18.20 -12.97
C GLU A 289 -13.20 -17.07 -12.16
N TYR A 290 -13.42 -17.28 -10.86
CA TYR A 290 -13.93 -16.25 -9.95
C TYR A 290 -13.02 -15.02 -9.91
N PHE A 291 -11.71 -15.25 -9.84
CA PHE A 291 -10.71 -14.19 -9.87
C PHE A 291 -10.84 -13.30 -11.12
N ARG A 292 -10.88 -13.89 -12.32
CA ARG A 292 -11.03 -13.12 -13.57
C ARG A 292 -12.37 -12.39 -13.62
N ALA A 293 -13.46 -13.04 -13.19
CA ALA A 293 -14.79 -12.45 -13.19
C ALA A 293 -14.89 -11.22 -12.28
N THR A 294 -14.31 -11.28 -11.07
CA THR A 294 -14.33 -10.15 -10.13
C THR A 294 -13.41 -9.02 -10.57
N CYS A 295 -12.22 -9.31 -11.09
CA CYS A 295 -11.36 -8.30 -11.69
C CYS A 295 -12.04 -7.58 -12.86
N ALA A 296 -12.69 -8.32 -13.76
CA ALA A 296 -13.43 -7.74 -14.89
C ALA A 296 -14.56 -6.80 -14.45
N LYS A 297 -15.31 -7.17 -13.39
CA LYS A 297 -16.34 -6.29 -12.81
C LYS A 297 -15.73 -4.98 -12.29
N ILE A 298 -14.64 -5.04 -11.53
CA ILE A 298 -13.98 -3.84 -11.00
C ILE A 298 -13.44 -2.97 -12.12
N ILE A 299 -12.83 -3.56 -13.17
CA ILE A 299 -12.37 -2.83 -14.34
C ILE A 299 -13.54 -2.12 -15.01
N GLY A 300 -14.66 -2.82 -15.25
CA GLY A 300 -15.85 -2.24 -15.86
C GLY A 300 -16.42 -1.07 -15.04
N THR A 301 -16.58 -1.26 -13.73
CA THR A 301 -17.06 -0.20 -12.83
C THR A 301 -16.07 0.97 -12.76
N ARG A 302 -14.75 0.73 -12.78
CA ARG A 302 -13.73 1.79 -12.86
C ARG A 302 -13.86 2.62 -14.13
N GLU A 303 -13.99 1.99 -15.28
CA GLU A 303 -14.09 2.70 -16.56
C GLU A 303 -15.39 3.53 -16.65
N ASN A 304 -16.49 3.02 -16.08
CA ASN A 304 -17.72 3.82 -15.92
C ASN A 304 -17.52 4.98 -14.95
N ALA A 305 -16.82 4.77 -13.82
CA ALA A 305 -16.51 5.80 -12.86
C ALA A 305 -15.65 6.92 -13.46
N LYS A 306 -14.65 6.61 -14.28
CA LYS A 306 -13.86 7.62 -15.01
C LYS A 306 -14.77 8.53 -15.87
N LYS A 307 -15.71 7.94 -16.63
CA LYS A 307 -16.66 8.71 -17.44
C LYS A 307 -17.54 9.62 -16.57
N ARG A 308 -18.09 9.08 -15.49
CA ARG A 308 -19.00 9.82 -14.61
C ARG A 308 -18.29 10.94 -13.84
N LEU A 309 -17.10 10.68 -13.29
CA LEU A 309 -16.29 11.69 -12.64
C LEU A 309 -15.86 12.81 -13.61
N SER A 310 -15.52 12.50 -14.86
CA SER A 310 -15.22 13.51 -15.87
C SER A 310 -16.42 14.42 -16.16
N GLN A 311 -17.64 13.87 -16.24
CA GLN A 311 -18.88 14.65 -16.39
C GLN A 311 -19.11 15.57 -15.19
N LEU A 312 -18.73 15.15 -13.98
CA LEU A 312 -18.80 15.96 -12.77
C LEU A 312 -17.64 16.98 -12.64
N GLY A 313 -16.76 17.08 -13.62
CA GLY A 313 -15.66 18.06 -13.64
C GLY A 313 -14.41 17.64 -12.93
N PHE A 314 -14.23 16.35 -12.65
CA PHE A 314 -12.97 15.81 -12.13
C PHE A 314 -11.98 15.51 -13.25
N THR A 315 -10.70 15.64 -12.93
CA THR A 315 -9.56 15.19 -13.75
C THR A 315 -8.73 14.20 -12.92
N PHE A 316 -8.11 13.23 -13.59
CA PHE A 316 -7.34 12.15 -12.94
C PHE A 316 -6.33 11.57 -13.93
N PRO A 317 -5.20 11.02 -13.45
CA PRO A 317 -4.35 10.14 -14.26
C PRO A 317 -5.13 8.90 -14.68
N ASP A 318 -4.77 8.30 -15.81
CA ASP A 318 -5.39 7.06 -16.27
C ASP A 318 -5.03 5.90 -15.30
N SER A 319 -6.02 5.48 -14.51
CA SER A 319 -5.80 4.46 -13.48
C SER A 319 -5.93 3.06 -14.06
N MET A 320 -4.95 2.20 -13.73
CA MET A 320 -4.96 0.75 -13.96
C MET A 320 -5.00 -0.04 -12.64
N SER A 321 -5.63 0.54 -11.60
CA SER A 321 -5.81 -0.08 -10.29
C SER A 321 -7.30 -0.16 -9.90
N ASN A 322 -7.62 -0.61 -8.68
CA ASN A 322 -8.98 -0.61 -8.16
C ASN A 322 -9.37 0.70 -7.46
N PHE A 323 -8.78 1.82 -7.86
CA PHE A 323 -9.09 3.15 -7.36
C PHE A 323 -8.84 4.21 -8.43
N ILE A 324 -9.35 5.42 -8.22
CA ILE A 324 -9.12 6.59 -9.07
C ILE A 324 -8.55 7.70 -8.20
N PHE A 325 -7.49 8.37 -8.68
CA PHE A 325 -6.86 9.51 -8.02
C PHE A 325 -7.31 10.78 -8.69
N ALA A 326 -8.35 11.42 -8.16
CA ALA A 326 -9.10 12.47 -8.83
C ALA A 326 -9.03 13.80 -8.12
N LYS A 327 -8.92 14.90 -8.88
CA LYS A 327 -9.12 16.27 -8.41
C LYS A 327 -10.25 16.96 -9.18
N HIS A 328 -11.04 17.78 -8.48
CA HIS A 328 -12.07 18.57 -9.13
C HIS A 328 -11.48 19.91 -9.60
N LYS A 329 -11.99 20.43 -10.72
CA LYS A 329 -11.48 21.65 -11.37
C LYS A 329 -11.59 22.92 -10.52
N THR A 330 -12.57 23.01 -9.61
CA THR A 330 -12.86 24.20 -8.80
C THR A 330 -13.07 23.90 -7.32
N ALA A 331 -13.72 22.80 -6.96
CA ALA A 331 -14.02 22.45 -5.58
C ALA A 331 -12.81 21.82 -4.88
N SER A 332 -12.55 22.24 -3.64
CA SER A 332 -11.44 21.73 -2.81
C SER A 332 -11.64 20.26 -2.48
N ALA A 333 -10.58 19.46 -2.67
CA ALA A 333 -10.60 18.05 -2.29
C ALA A 333 -10.88 17.86 -0.79
N LYS A 334 -10.35 18.75 0.06
CA LYS A 334 -10.62 18.72 1.51
C LYS A 334 -12.13 18.91 1.79
N THR A 335 -12.77 19.89 1.16
CA THR A 335 -14.20 20.13 1.32
C THR A 335 -15.03 18.94 0.86
N ILE A 336 -14.73 18.41 -0.33
CA ILE A 336 -15.43 17.21 -0.85
C ILE A 336 -15.24 16.02 0.11
N PHE A 337 -14.03 15.80 0.62
CA PHE A 337 -13.74 14.75 1.59
C PHE A 337 -14.58 14.88 2.87
N GLU A 338 -14.65 16.08 3.45
CA GLU A 338 -15.39 16.35 4.68
C GLU A 338 -16.90 16.18 4.47
N GLU A 339 -17.45 16.65 3.34
CA GLU A 339 -18.86 16.52 3.00
C GLU A 339 -19.28 15.08 2.67
N LEU A 340 -18.45 14.31 1.97
CA LEU A 340 -18.66 12.87 1.75
C LEU A 340 -18.68 12.11 3.09
N LYS A 341 -17.75 12.44 3.99
CA LYS A 341 -17.69 11.82 5.32
C LYS A 341 -18.96 12.07 6.14
N LYS A 342 -19.54 13.27 6.11
CA LYS A 342 -20.83 13.58 6.75
C LYS A 342 -21.97 12.72 6.20
N ARG A 343 -21.91 12.34 4.92
CA ARG A 343 -22.85 11.46 4.22
C ARG A 343 -22.50 9.97 4.36
N LYS A 344 -21.55 9.63 5.27
CA LYS A 344 -21.05 8.27 5.54
C LYS A 344 -20.39 7.58 4.31
N ILE A 345 -19.86 8.38 3.39
CA ILE A 345 -19.06 7.89 2.26
C ILE A 345 -17.60 8.23 2.55
N PHE A 346 -16.77 7.20 2.69
CA PHE A 346 -15.37 7.35 3.09
C PHE A 346 -14.45 7.18 1.89
N VAL A 347 -13.75 8.23 1.52
CA VAL A 347 -12.66 8.23 0.52
C VAL A 347 -11.33 8.55 1.19
N ARG A 348 -10.22 8.50 0.48
CA ARG A 348 -8.90 8.85 1.05
C ARG A 348 -8.47 10.24 0.61
N TYR A 349 -7.99 11.02 1.57
CA TYR A 349 -7.42 12.36 1.38
C TYR A 349 -6.08 12.48 2.11
N TRP A 350 -5.15 13.29 1.57
CA TRP A 350 -3.88 13.63 2.19
C TRP A 350 -3.66 15.14 2.17
N ASN A 351 -3.44 15.73 3.33
CA ASN A 351 -3.02 17.11 3.44
C ASN A 351 -1.48 17.19 3.27
N LYS A 352 -1.00 16.87 2.07
CA LYS A 352 0.43 16.91 1.71
C LYS A 352 0.61 17.74 0.44
N PRO A 353 1.74 18.51 0.31
CA PRO A 353 2.03 19.22 -0.93
C PRO A 353 1.91 18.28 -2.15
N ILE A 354 1.59 18.84 -3.31
CA ILE A 354 1.41 18.16 -4.60
C ILE A 354 0.12 17.33 -4.69
N ILE A 355 -0.30 16.65 -3.61
CA ILE A 355 -1.46 15.73 -3.63
C ILE A 355 -2.65 16.20 -2.79
N CYS A 356 -2.58 17.36 -2.15
CA CYS A 356 -3.69 17.93 -1.34
C CYS A 356 -4.93 18.33 -2.16
N ASP A 357 -4.81 18.42 -3.48
CA ASP A 357 -5.94 18.70 -4.37
C ASP A 357 -6.64 17.42 -4.84
N TYR A 358 -6.16 16.25 -4.45
CA TYR A 358 -6.64 14.96 -4.93
C TYR A 358 -7.35 14.16 -3.84
N LEU A 359 -8.33 13.38 -4.29
CA LEU A 359 -8.95 12.28 -3.54
C LEU A 359 -8.56 10.96 -4.18
N ARG A 360 -8.26 9.94 -3.38
CA ARG A 360 -8.20 8.56 -3.89
C ARG A 360 -9.52 7.88 -3.54
N ILE A 361 -10.24 7.49 -4.58
CA ILE A 361 -11.57 6.88 -4.51
C ILE A 361 -11.43 5.41 -4.90
N THR A 362 -11.63 4.50 -3.95
CA THR A 362 -11.69 3.06 -4.23
C THR A 362 -12.89 2.75 -5.11
N VAL A 363 -12.73 1.84 -6.06
CA VAL A 363 -13.85 1.35 -6.88
C VAL A 363 -14.66 0.34 -6.06
N GLY A 364 -15.88 0.73 -5.71
CA GLY A 364 -16.87 -0.09 -5.03
C GLY A 364 -17.72 -0.92 -5.99
N THR A 365 -18.85 -1.42 -5.50
CA THR A 365 -19.94 -1.96 -6.34
C THR A 365 -20.61 -0.84 -7.14
N ASP A 366 -21.34 -1.19 -8.19
CA ASP A 366 -22.06 -0.18 -9.00
C ASP A 366 -23.04 0.66 -8.14
N ASN A 367 -23.69 0.04 -7.15
CA ASN A 367 -24.59 0.76 -6.23
C ASN A 367 -23.84 1.73 -5.31
N GLU A 368 -22.68 1.33 -4.77
CA GLU A 368 -21.83 2.20 -3.95
C GLU A 368 -21.28 3.37 -4.76
N MET A 369 -20.90 3.12 -6.01
CA MET A 369 -20.43 4.17 -6.92
C MET A 369 -21.55 5.10 -7.32
N GLN A 370 -22.79 4.61 -7.55
CA GLN A 370 -23.94 5.48 -7.83
C GLN A 370 -24.23 6.41 -6.65
N ALA A 371 -24.26 5.89 -5.42
CA ALA A 371 -24.45 6.71 -4.22
C ALA A 371 -23.34 7.77 -4.05
N LEU A 372 -22.08 7.44 -4.41
CA LEU A 372 -21.00 8.41 -4.45
C LEU A 372 -21.29 9.54 -5.48
N TYR A 373 -21.76 9.21 -6.69
CA TYR A 373 -22.04 10.22 -7.71
C TYR A 373 -23.17 11.15 -7.29
N ASP A 374 -24.25 10.59 -6.72
CA ASP A 374 -25.38 11.38 -6.22
C ASP A 374 -24.92 12.38 -5.15
N ALA A 375 -24.12 11.90 -4.19
CA ALA A 375 -23.54 12.76 -3.15
C ALA A 375 -22.61 13.83 -3.73
N LEU A 376 -21.77 13.50 -4.70
CA LEU A 376 -20.89 14.47 -5.36
C LEU A 376 -21.69 15.56 -6.12
N GLU A 377 -22.78 15.20 -6.80
CA GLU A 377 -23.64 16.18 -7.47
C GLU A 377 -24.25 17.19 -6.50
N GLU A 378 -24.72 16.72 -5.33
CA GLU A 378 -25.26 17.61 -4.28
C GLU A 378 -24.16 18.54 -3.74
N ILE A 379 -23.01 17.98 -3.36
CA ILE A 379 -21.87 18.75 -2.81
C ILE A 379 -21.41 19.83 -3.79
N LEU A 380 -21.28 19.48 -5.07
CA LEU A 380 -20.83 20.42 -6.09
C LEU A 380 -21.86 21.53 -6.39
N LYS A 381 -23.16 21.22 -6.32
CA LYS A 381 -24.23 22.23 -6.41
C LYS A 381 -24.24 23.19 -5.21
N GLU A 382 -23.97 22.67 -4.00
CA GLU A 382 -23.87 23.49 -2.78
C GLU A 382 -22.63 24.40 -2.82
N ALA A 383 -21.50 23.91 -3.32
CA ALA A 383 -20.26 24.67 -3.45
C ALA A 383 -20.27 25.75 -4.56
N ALA A 384 -21.24 25.70 -5.48
CA ALA A 384 -21.39 26.65 -6.57
C ALA A 384 -22.29 27.84 -6.22
N LYS A 385 -22.96 27.78 -5.07
CA LYS A 385 -23.81 28.86 -4.51
C LYS A 385 -22.98 29.78 -3.63
#